data_cff4db7bdf222efb71b234afbeab685e
#
_entry.id   cff4db7bdf222efb71b234afbeab685e
#
_cell.length_a   1.000
_cell.length_b   1.000
_cell.length_c   1.000
_cell.angle_alpha   90.00
_cell.angle_beta   90.00
_cell.angle_gamma   90.00
#
_symmetry.space_group_name_H-M   'P 1'
#
loop_
_entity.id
_entity.type
_entity.pdbx_description
1 polymer ?
#
loop_
_entity_poly.entity_id
_entity_poly.type
_entity_poly.pdbx_seq_one_letter_code
_entity_poly.pdbx_strand_id
1 'polypeptide(L)'
;PPGAFNRVVNTVVDFQNNMAGILSNHIVTYTQDYADHSPYLSRYASKLTPILPPVELPDPLPGAVQAFAEEHHVKERRPVIGMAARFAAEKGVEVLLDAMPMILKKYPKAQVLFAGMYQNVMGEQAYYDRLMPRIREYEVQGHWTFFGNLDPVQMAAFYPNLDVLTVPSLNSTEAFGLVQIEAMLNGVPCVPSALPGVRQPVTMHGMGRVAKIGNAADLAEAILEVLNDPQKFKGDITAIKKSYDPDSVAQEYEKLFARLMKKGK
;
A
#
# COMPACT_ATOMS: atom_id res chain seq x y z
N PRO A 1 -16.79 -14.44 -16.68
CA PRO A 1 -16.18 -13.80 -17.85
C PRO A 1 -16.72 -12.37 -17.96
N PRO A 2 -15.88 -11.38 -18.24
CA PRO A 2 -16.34 -10.00 -18.41
C PRO A 2 -17.37 -9.94 -19.52
N GLY A 3 -18.48 -9.20 -19.29
CA GLY A 3 -19.55 -9.02 -20.29
C GLY A 3 -19.01 -8.39 -21.59
N ALA A 4 -19.75 -8.48 -22.69
CA ALA A 4 -19.34 -7.91 -23.98
C ALA A 4 -18.95 -6.42 -23.89
N PHE A 5 -19.65 -5.65 -23.06
CA PHE A 5 -19.36 -4.26 -22.79
C PHE A 5 -17.96 -4.06 -22.21
N ASN A 6 -17.57 -4.82 -21.18
CA ASN A 6 -16.24 -4.73 -20.57
C ASN A 6 -15.13 -5.11 -21.53
N ARG A 7 -15.37 -6.03 -22.48
CA ARG A 7 -14.38 -6.36 -23.52
C ARG A 7 -14.15 -5.19 -24.48
N VAL A 8 -15.21 -4.51 -24.89
CA VAL A 8 -15.09 -3.30 -25.76
C VAL A 8 -14.34 -2.19 -25.03
N VAL A 9 -14.71 -1.91 -23.76
CA VAL A 9 -14.02 -0.90 -22.94
C VAL A 9 -12.53 -1.23 -22.81
N ASN A 10 -12.18 -2.46 -22.46
CA ASN A 10 -10.77 -2.87 -22.33
C ASN A 10 -10.01 -2.72 -23.66
N THR A 11 -10.63 -3.09 -24.79
CA THR A 11 -9.99 -2.92 -26.12
C THR A 11 -9.71 -1.45 -26.42
N VAL A 12 -10.65 -0.55 -26.10
CA VAL A 12 -10.47 0.90 -26.30
C VAL A 12 -9.36 1.44 -25.41
N VAL A 13 -9.35 1.06 -24.14
CA VAL A 13 -8.31 1.46 -23.18
C VAL A 13 -6.93 0.94 -23.60
N ASP A 14 -6.83 -0.32 -24.02
CA ASP A 14 -5.58 -0.91 -24.53
C ASP A 14 -5.08 -0.19 -25.77
N PHE A 15 -5.98 0.16 -26.70
CA PHE A 15 -5.63 0.95 -27.88
C PHE A 15 -5.10 2.34 -27.49
N GLN A 16 -5.80 3.06 -26.61
CA GLN A 16 -5.37 4.38 -26.13
C GLN A 16 -4.00 4.32 -25.44
N ASN A 17 -3.79 3.34 -24.56
CA ASN A 17 -2.51 3.12 -23.90
C ASN A 17 -1.39 2.84 -24.90
N ASN A 18 -1.63 1.98 -25.90
CA ASN A 18 -0.64 1.70 -26.96
C ASN A 18 -0.31 2.96 -27.78
N MET A 19 -1.31 3.76 -28.17
CA MET A 19 -1.09 5.02 -28.87
C MET A 19 -0.28 5.99 -28.01
N ALA A 20 -0.60 6.15 -26.72
CA ALA A 20 0.16 6.98 -25.81
C ALA A 20 1.62 6.48 -25.69
N GLY A 21 1.81 5.17 -25.59
CA GLY A 21 3.13 4.55 -25.55
C GLY A 21 3.94 4.78 -26.83
N ILE A 22 3.33 4.71 -28.00
CA ILE A 22 4.00 4.95 -29.30
C ILE A 22 4.38 6.43 -29.45
N LEU A 23 3.45 7.34 -29.17
CA LEU A 23 3.60 8.77 -29.41
C LEU A 23 4.47 9.48 -28.35
N SER A 24 4.58 8.94 -27.16
CA SER A 24 5.44 9.53 -26.11
C SER A 24 6.93 9.38 -26.46
N ASN A 25 7.71 10.43 -26.25
CA ASN A 25 9.16 10.40 -26.41
C ASN A 25 9.83 9.59 -25.31
N HIS A 26 9.23 9.56 -24.12
CA HIS A 26 9.75 8.83 -22.97
C HIS A 26 8.61 8.47 -22.02
N ILE A 27 8.79 7.41 -21.23
CA ILE A 27 7.82 6.90 -20.27
C ILE A 27 8.49 6.84 -18.89
N VAL A 28 7.78 7.31 -17.87
CA VAL A 28 8.20 7.18 -16.47
C VAL A 28 7.29 6.20 -15.75
N THR A 29 7.87 5.37 -14.91
CA THR A 29 7.18 4.45 -13.99
C THR A 29 7.81 4.54 -12.61
N TYR A 30 7.12 4.08 -11.57
CA TYR A 30 7.68 4.13 -10.20
C TYR A 30 8.82 3.14 -10.00
N THR A 31 8.73 1.94 -10.58
CA THR A 31 9.78 0.92 -10.43
C THR A 31 10.00 0.14 -11.71
N GLN A 32 11.23 -0.33 -11.89
CA GLN A 32 11.57 -1.23 -12.99
C GLN A 32 10.80 -2.56 -12.87
N ASP A 33 10.63 -3.08 -11.66
CA ASP A 33 9.89 -4.32 -11.39
C ASP A 33 8.44 -4.25 -11.90
N TYR A 34 7.75 -3.12 -11.68
CA TYR A 34 6.41 -2.93 -12.21
C TYR A 34 6.39 -2.87 -13.75
N ALA A 35 7.36 -2.17 -14.34
CA ALA A 35 7.48 -2.06 -15.79
C ALA A 35 7.72 -3.40 -16.47
N ASP A 36 8.65 -4.20 -15.94
CA ASP A 36 9.05 -5.48 -16.52
C ASP A 36 7.91 -6.51 -16.51
N HIS A 37 7.04 -6.42 -15.49
CA HIS A 37 5.89 -7.31 -15.35
C HIS A 37 4.58 -6.74 -15.93
N SER A 38 4.58 -5.50 -16.41
CA SER A 38 3.42 -4.91 -17.08
C SER A 38 3.37 -5.36 -18.54
N PRO A 39 2.29 -6.03 -18.99
CA PRO A 39 2.13 -6.43 -20.40
C PRO A 39 2.17 -5.24 -21.38
N TYR A 40 1.90 -4.04 -20.87
CA TYR A 40 1.93 -2.79 -21.62
C TYR A 40 3.33 -2.15 -21.60
N LEU A 41 3.89 -1.87 -20.41
CA LEU A 41 5.13 -1.11 -20.26
C LEU A 41 6.36 -1.87 -20.76
N SER A 42 6.38 -3.21 -20.62
CA SER A 42 7.48 -4.05 -21.11
C SER A 42 7.77 -3.90 -22.60
N ARG A 43 6.76 -3.51 -23.40
CA ARG A 43 6.90 -3.23 -24.85
C ARG A 43 7.73 -1.98 -25.14
N TYR A 44 7.85 -1.09 -24.15
CA TYR A 44 8.49 0.22 -24.30
C TYR A 44 9.74 0.37 -23.42
N ALA A 45 10.39 -0.74 -23.05
CA ALA A 45 11.54 -0.76 -22.14
C ALA A 45 12.67 0.20 -22.59
N SER A 46 12.90 0.35 -23.91
CA SER A 46 13.97 1.22 -24.46
C SER A 46 13.77 2.73 -24.19
N LYS A 47 12.54 3.15 -23.88
CA LYS A 47 12.21 4.54 -23.57
C LYS A 47 11.61 4.73 -22.19
N LEU A 48 11.88 3.81 -21.28
CA LEU A 48 11.37 3.83 -19.92
C LEU A 48 12.47 4.23 -18.94
N THR A 49 12.12 5.00 -17.93
CA THR A 49 12.99 5.31 -16.78
C THR A 49 12.15 5.19 -15.50
N PRO A 50 12.57 4.38 -14.52
CA PRO A 50 11.94 4.39 -13.21
C PRO A 50 12.35 5.65 -12.44
N ILE A 51 11.37 6.34 -11.87
CA ILE A 51 11.55 7.45 -10.94
C ILE A 51 10.56 7.21 -9.80
N LEU A 52 11.06 7.12 -8.58
CA LEU A 52 10.24 6.89 -7.39
C LEU A 52 9.19 8.00 -7.23
N PRO A 53 8.01 7.70 -6.72
CA PRO A 53 6.99 8.71 -6.45
C PRO A 53 7.40 9.60 -5.28
N PRO A 54 7.09 10.90 -5.27
CA PRO A 54 7.27 11.72 -4.09
C PRO A 54 6.25 11.30 -3.02
N VAL A 55 6.70 11.27 -1.76
CA VAL A 55 5.84 11.02 -0.60
C VAL A 55 6.16 12.03 0.48
N GLU A 56 5.15 12.78 0.87
CA GLU A 56 5.24 13.74 1.96
C GLU A 56 4.07 13.50 2.92
N LEU A 57 4.40 13.42 4.19
CA LEU A 57 3.42 13.36 5.26
C LEU A 57 3.79 14.45 6.28
N PRO A 58 2.83 15.26 6.76
CA PRO A 58 3.12 16.25 7.79
C PRO A 58 3.58 15.58 9.08
N ASP A 59 4.39 16.29 9.86
CA ASP A 59 4.69 15.86 11.22
C ASP A 59 3.39 15.87 12.06
N PRO A 60 3.19 14.89 12.95
CA PRO A 60 2.01 14.88 13.80
C PRO A 60 2.00 16.08 14.75
N LEU A 61 0.83 16.66 14.98
CA LEU A 61 0.67 17.73 15.97
C LEU A 61 1.15 17.25 17.37
N PRO A 62 1.70 18.15 18.20
CA PRO A 62 2.11 17.78 19.56
C PRO A 62 0.97 17.11 20.34
N GLY A 63 1.24 15.91 20.86
CA GLY A 63 0.26 15.10 21.59
C GLY A 63 -0.77 14.34 20.75
N ALA A 64 -0.86 14.56 19.43
CA ALA A 64 -1.89 13.93 18.58
C ALA A 64 -1.73 12.40 18.54
N VAL A 65 -0.49 11.89 18.47
CA VAL A 65 -0.22 10.45 18.48
C VAL A 65 -0.72 9.80 19.78
N GLN A 66 -0.49 10.45 20.91
CA GLN A 66 -0.93 9.94 22.21
C GLN A 66 -2.45 10.07 22.36
N ALA A 67 -3.04 11.18 21.95
CA ALA A 67 -4.49 11.37 21.97
C ALA A 67 -5.20 10.30 21.13
N PHE A 68 -4.70 10.02 19.93
CA PHE A 68 -5.18 8.92 19.08
C PHE A 68 -5.08 7.56 19.79
N ALA A 69 -3.95 7.28 20.44
CA ALA A 69 -3.74 6.02 21.17
C ALA A 69 -4.71 5.85 22.36
N GLU A 70 -5.02 6.93 23.05
CA GLU A 70 -5.94 6.94 24.19
C GLU A 70 -7.39 6.78 23.73
N GLU A 71 -7.82 7.56 22.75
CA GLU A 71 -9.18 7.52 22.20
C GLU A 71 -9.54 6.14 21.64
N HIS A 72 -8.59 5.46 21.01
CA HIS A 72 -8.82 4.19 20.35
C HIS A 72 -8.26 2.97 21.11
N HIS A 73 -7.92 3.15 22.39
CA HIS A 73 -7.44 2.07 23.29
C HIS A 73 -6.27 1.25 22.71
N VAL A 74 -5.40 1.92 21.94
CA VAL A 74 -4.29 1.27 21.23
C VAL A 74 -3.32 0.55 22.19
N LYS A 75 -3.05 1.14 23.37
CA LYS A 75 -2.14 0.54 24.36
C LYS A 75 -2.67 -0.75 24.99
N GLU A 76 -3.98 -0.90 25.03
CA GLU A 76 -4.66 -2.04 25.66
C GLU A 76 -4.77 -3.24 24.71
N ARG A 77 -4.68 -2.99 23.41
CA ARG A 77 -4.93 -3.93 22.33
C ARG A 77 -3.79 -3.95 21.32
N ARG A 78 -2.69 -4.56 21.75
CA ARG A 78 -1.54 -4.79 20.87
C ARG A 78 -1.34 -6.27 20.56
N PRO A 79 -0.75 -6.61 19.41
CA PRO A 79 -0.25 -5.71 18.35
C PRO A 79 -1.37 -5.07 17.51
N VAL A 80 -1.04 -3.93 16.92
CA VAL A 80 -1.90 -3.15 16.02
C VAL A 80 -1.48 -3.35 14.58
N ILE A 81 -2.39 -3.88 13.77
CA ILE A 81 -2.21 -4.12 12.34
C ILE A 81 -2.95 -3.01 11.59
N GLY A 82 -2.22 -2.20 10.86
CA GLY A 82 -2.80 -1.15 10.02
C GLY A 82 -3.18 -1.65 8.63
N MET A 83 -4.26 -1.13 8.10
CA MET A 83 -4.58 -1.19 6.68
C MET A 83 -5.10 0.19 6.23
N ALA A 84 -4.42 0.81 5.25
CA ALA A 84 -4.79 2.11 4.72
C ALA A 84 -5.18 1.97 3.24
N ALA A 85 -6.49 1.89 2.96
CA ALA A 85 -7.02 1.63 1.62
C ALA A 85 -8.53 1.92 1.54
N ARG A 86 -9.06 2.04 0.32
CA ARG A 86 -10.50 1.90 0.10
C ARG A 86 -10.92 0.45 0.38
N PHE A 87 -12.14 0.25 0.87
CA PHE A 87 -12.71 -1.08 1.04
C PHE A 87 -13.15 -1.63 -0.32
N ALA A 88 -12.22 -2.26 -1.03
CA ALA A 88 -12.43 -2.74 -2.38
C ALA A 88 -11.79 -4.12 -2.56
N ALA A 89 -12.37 -4.93 -3.42
CA ALA A 89 -11.96 -6.32 -3.61
C ALA A 89 -10.48 -6.44 -4.01
N GLU A 90 -9.99 -5.53 -4.87
CA GLU A 90 -8.59 -5.52 -5.30
C GLU A 90 -7.60 -5.19 -4.17
N LYS A 91 -8.05 -4.62 -3.04
CA LYS A 91 -7.21 -4.30 -1.88
C LYS A 91 -7.01 -5.48 -0.93
N GLY A 92 -7.75 -6.57 -1.11
CA GLY A 92 -7.54 -7.81 -0.37
C GLY A 92 -7.94 -7.75 1.11
N VAL A 93 -8.97 -6.99 1.46
CA VAL A 93 -9.50 -6.92 2.84
C VAL A 93 -9.88 -8.31 3.34
N GLU A 94 -10.43 -9.16 2.47
CA GLU A 94 -10.79 -10.54 2.82
C GLU A 94 -9.57 -11.39 3.18
N VAL A 95 -8.40 -11.14 2.56
CA VAL A 95 -7.17 -11.88 2.87
C VAL A 95 -6.70 -11.57 4.30
N LEU A 96 -6.78 -10.30 4.71
CA LEU A 96 -6.50 -9.90 6.08
C LEU A 96 -7.54 -10.49 7.05
N LEU A 97 -8.82 -10.42 6.70
CA LEU A 97 -9.91 -10.98 7.51
C LEU A 97 -9.72 -12.49 7.73
N ASP A 98 -9.30 -13.23 6.70
CA ASP A 98 -9.02 -14.66 6.77
C ASP A 98 -7.72 -14.99 7.52
N ALA A 99 -6.78 -14.04 7.61
CA ALA A 99 -5.55 -14.16 8.39
C ALA A 99 -5.79 -13.96 9.91
N MET A 100 -6.81 -13.19 10.30
CA MET A 100 -7.07 -12.82 11.70
C MET A 100 -7.15 -14.00 12.68
N PRO A 101 -7.83 -15.13 12.39
CA PRO A 101 -7.87 -16.26 13.35
C PRO A 101 -6.49 -16.80 13.71
N MET A 102 -5.55 -16.82 12.75
CA MET A 102 -4.17 -17.29 12.99
C MET A 102 -3.38 -16.28 13.82
N ILE A 103 -3.58 -14.99 13.58
CA ILE A 103 -2.94 -13.91 14.32
C ILE A 103 -3.46 -13.90 15.77
N LEU A 104 -4.77 -13.95 15.96
CA LEU A 104 -5.40 -13.91 17.28
C LEU A 104 -5.07 -15.15 18.13
N LYS A 105 -4.80 -16.31 17.53
CA LYS A 105 -4.32 -17.49 18.24
C LYS A 105 -3.00 -17.22 18.98
N LYS A 106 -2.13 -16.37 18.41
CA LYS A 106 -0.83 -16.01 19.00
C LYS A 106 -0.90 -14.72 19.83
N TYR A 107 -1.65 -13.75 19.33
CA TYR A 107 -1.85 -12.44 19.95
C TYR A 107 -3.34 -12.18 20.19
N PRO A 108 -3.91 -12.70 21.30
CA PRO A 108 -5.36 -12.62 21.56
C PRO A 108 -5.91 -11.20 21.70
N LYS A 109 -5.04 -10.19 21.82
CA LYS A 109 -5.42 -8.78 21.89
C LYS A 109 -5.14 -8.01 20.60
N ALA A 110 -4.67 -8.66 19.54
CA ALA A 110 -4.40 -8.01 18.28
C ALA A 110 -5.64 -7.31 17.73
N GLN A 111 -5.44 -6.15 17.12
CA GLN A 111 -6.51 -5.43 16.46
C GLN A 111 -6.08 -4.92 15.09
N VAL A 112 -7.06 -4.74 14.20
CA VAL A 112 -6.91 -4.08 12.90
C VAL A 112 -7.46 -2.65 13.02
N LEU A 113 -6.66 -1.68 12.61
CA LEU A 113 -7.08 -0.30 12.40
C LEU A 113 -7.15 -0.04 10.90
N PHE A 114 -8.35 0.20 10.40
CA PHE A 114 -8.61 0.41 8.98
C PHE A 114 -8.88 1.88 8.68
N ALA A 115 -7.99 2.53 7.94
CA ALA A 115 -8.12 3.89 7.46
C ALA A 115 -8.47 3.91 5.96
N GLY A 116 -9.51 4.65 5.60
CA GLY A 116 -9.99 4.80 4.22
C GLY A 116 -11.48 4.59 4.08
N MET A 117 -12.00 4.99 2.92
CA MET A 117 -13.43 4.83 2.62
C MET A 117 -13.81 3.36 2.65
N TYR A 118 -14.77 2.99 3.51
CA TYR A 118 -15.23 1.61 3.64
C TYR A 118 -16.73 1.44 3.33
N GLN A 119 -17.50 2.52 3.32
CA GLN A 119 -18.92 2.53 2.95
C GLN A 119 -19.13 3.26 1.63
N ASN A 120 -20.14 2.85 0.87
CA ASN A 120 -20.52 3.47 -0.41
C ASN A 120 -19.37 3.57 -1.43
N VAL A 121 -18.44 2.64 -1.39
CA VAL A 121 -17.36 2.54 -2.39
C VAL A 121 -17.99 2.09 -3.71
N MET A 122 -17.82 2.89 -4.75
CA MET A 122 -18.44 2.65 -6.05
C MET A 122 -18.07 1.26 -6.60
N GLY A 123 -19.06 0.46 -6.92
CA GLY A 123 -18.87 -0.89 -7.47
C GLY A 123 -18.59 -1.98 -6.44
N GLU A 124 -18.41 -1.65 -5.15
CA GLU A 124 -17.98 -2.59 -4.11
C GLU A 124 -19.09 -2.99 -3.11
N GLN A 125 -20.35 -2.61 -3.34
CA GLN A 125 -21.42 -2.90 -2.39
C GLN A 125 -21.58 -4.40 -2.11
N ALA A 126 -21.53 -5.24 -3.13
CA ALA A 126 -21.65 -6.70 -2.95
C ALA A 126 -20.46 -7.30 -2.16
N TYR A 127 -19.26 -6.74 -2.34
CA TYR A 127 -18.07 -7.11 -1.58
C TYR A 127 -18.20 -6.70 -0.11
N TYR A 128 -18.65 -5.47 0.13
CA TYR A 128 -18.94 -4.94 1.46
C TYR A 128 -19.97 -5.81 2.19
N ASP A 129 -21.13 -6.07 1.57
CA ASP A 129 -22.22 -6.83 2.18
C ASP A 129 -21.80 -8.27 2.53
N ARG A 130 -20.90 -8.86 1.73
CA ARG A 130 -20.36 -10.20 1.96
C ARG A 130 -19.42 -10.26 3.17
N LEU A 131 -18.58 -9.26 3.37
CA LEU A 131 -17.54 -9.31 4.41
C LEU A 131 -17.99 -8.71 5.74
N MET A 132 -18.85 -7.71 5.73
CA MET A 132 -19.24 -6.96 6.93
C MET A 132 -19.84 -7.81 8.06
N PRO A 133 -20.64 -8.87 7.81
CA PRO A 133 -21.11 -9.71 8.91
C PRO A 133 -19.97 -10.29 9.75
N ARG A 134 -18.91 -10.79 9.11
CA ARG A 134 -17.71 -11.33 9.80
C ARG A 134 -16.88 -10.22 10.45
N ILE A 135 -16.73 -9.08 9.80
CA ILE A 135 -15.96 -7.95 10.34
C ILE A 135 -16.65 -7.40 11.59
N ARG A 136 -17.99 -7.30 11.59
CA ARG A 136 -18.75 -6.84 12.77
C ARG A 136 -18.55 -7.73 14.00
N GLU A 137 -18.34 -9.04 13.83
CA GLU A 137 -17.98 -9.92 14.93
C GLU A 137 -16.64 -9.48 15.56
N TYR A 138 -15.66 -9.10 14.75
CA TYR A 138 -14.39 -8.58 15.22
C TYR A 138 -14.52 -7.16 15.81
N GLU A 139 -15.37 -6.28 15.24
CA GLU A 139 -15.64 -4.95 15.82
C GLU A 139 -16.22 -5.05 17.22
N VAL A 140 -17.23 -5.92 17.44
CA VAL A 140 -17.86 -6.14 18.76
C VAL A 140 -16.84 -6.66 19.77
N GLN A 141 -15.88 -7.48 19.35
CA GLN A 141 -14.80 -7.99 20.18
C GLN A 141 -13.63 -7.00 20.34
N GLY A 142 -13.67 -5.87 19.62
CA GLY A 142 -12.65 -4.83 19.61
C GLY A 142 -11.39 -5.22 18.84
N HIS A 143 -11.49 -6.15 17.89
CA HIS A 143 -10.38 -6.58 17.04
C HIS A 143 -10.35 -5.88 15.69
N TRP A 144 -11.32 -5.00 15.40
CA TRP A 144 -11.39 -4.26 14.14
C TRP A 144 -12.03 -2.88 14.37
N THR A 145 -11.41 -1.84 13.85
CA THR A 145 -11.92 -0.47 13.92
C THR A 145 -11.79 0.22 12.57
N PHE A 146 -12.87 0.84 12.10
CA PHE A 146 -12.87 1.67 10.90
C PHE A 146 -12.81 3.15 11.26
N PHE A 147 -11.95 3.89 10.57
CA PHE A 147 -11.82 5.35 10.74
C PHE A 147 -12.47 6.15 9.61
N GLY A 148 -12.83 5.50 8.49
CA GLY A 148 -13.18 6.25 7.30
C GLY A 148 -11.97 6.97 6.70
N ASN A 149 -12.22 8.03 5.94
CA ASN A 149 -11.15 8.83 5.37
C ASN A 149 -10.51 9.69 6.46
N LEU A 150 -9.22 9.49 6.67
CA LEU A 150 -8.38 10.36 7.48
C LEU A 150 -7.69 11.38 6.58
N ASP A 151 -7.62 12.63 7.03
CA ASP A 151 -6.80 13.65 6.38
C ASP A 151 -5.29 13.42 6.65
N PRO A 152 -4.38 14.13 5.97
CA PRO A 152 -2.94 13.94 6.17
C PRO A 152 -2.45 14.14 7.61
N VAL A 153 -3.06 15.06 8.38
CA VAL A 153 -2.71 15.31 9.79
C VAL A 153 -3.14 14.16 10.67
N GLN A 154 -4.34 13.62 10.42
CA GLN A 154 -4.86 12.45 11.12
C GLN A 154 -4.05 11.19 10.76
N MET A 155 -3.65 11.02 9.48
CA MET A 155 -2.78 9.94 9.06
C MET A 155 -1.40 10.00 9.73
N ALA A 156 -0.86 11.20 9.96
CA ALA A 156 0.38 11.39 10.71
C ALA A 156 0.28 10.92 12.18
N ALA A 157 -0.92 10.96 12.78
CA ALA A 157 -1.16 10.37 14.11
C ALA A 157 -1.49 8.87 14.06
N PHE A 158 -2.06 8.39 12.95
CA PHE A 158 -2.43 6.99 12.75
C PHE A 158 -1.20 6.07 12.63
N TYR A 159 -0.26 6.38 11.72
CA TYR A 159 0.88 5.49 11.45
C TYR A 159 1.74 5.18 12.66
N PRO A 160 2.14 6.14 13.53
CA PRO A 160 2.98 5.85 14.70
C PRO A 160 2.31 4.90 15.72
N ASN A 161 1.01 4.69 15.60
CA ASN A 161 0.25 3.79 16.47
C ASN A 161 0.21 2.34 15.98
N LEU A 162 0.75 2.05 14.81
CA LEU A 162 0.79 0.71 14.24
C LEU A 162 2.05 -0.06 14.66
N ASP A 163 1.93 -1.38 14.78
CA ASP A 163 3.07 -2.30 14.90
C ASP A 163 3.48 -2.87 13.53
N VAL A 164 2.55 -2.92 12.58
CA VAL A 164 2.76 -3.36 11.21
C VAL A 164 1.67 -2.79 10.30
N LEU A 165 2.01 -2.36 9.08
CA LEU A 165 1.04 -2.04 8.03
C LEU A 165 0.94 -3.20 7.05
N THR A 166 -0.28 -3.59 6.62
CA THR A 166 -0.46 -4.58 5.56
C THR A 166 -1.04 -3.98 4.28
N VAL A 167 -0.54 -4.42 3.12
CA VAL A 167 -1.03 -4.03 1.79
C VAL A 167 -1.26 -5.31 0.97
N PRO A 168 -2.31 -6.10 1.29
CA PRO A 168 -2.56 -7.41 0.71
C PRO A 168 -3.25 -7.35 -0.65
N SER A 169 -2.93 -6.36 -1.47
CA SER A 169 -3.53 -6.11 -2.79
C SER A 169 -3.45 -7.35 -3.69
N LEU A 170 -4.51 -7.55 -4.51
CA LEU A 170 -4.71 -8.78 -5.27
C LEU A 170 -4.39 -8.66 -6.76
N ASN A 171 -4.27 -7.46 -7.29
CA ASN A 171 -4.03 -7.26 -8.71
C ASN A 171 -3.20 -6.00 -9.02
N SER A 172 -2.82 -5.84 -10.29
CA SER A 172 -1.91 -4.79 -10.78
C SER A 172 -2.50 -3.37 -10.83
N THR A 173 -3.73 -3.15 -10.33
CA THR A 173 -4.24 -1.78 -10.12
C THR A 173 -3.47 -1.07 -9.01
N GLU A 174 -2.82 -1.82 -8.12
CA GLU A 174 -1.83 -1.29 -7.19
C GLU A 174 -0.44 -1.38 -7.83
N ALA A 175 0.16 -0.23 -8.14
CA ALA A 175 1.45 -0.18 -8.83
C ALA A 175 2.67 -0.02 -7.90
N PHE A 176 2.45 0.41 -6.63
CA PHE A 176 3.53 0.68 -5.70
C PHE A 176 3.10 0.56 -4.22
N GLY A 177 1.94 1.14 -3.86
CA GLY A 177 1.47 1.20 -2.48
C GLY A 177 2.16 2.30 -1.67
N LEU A 178 1.88 3.56 -1.99
CA LEU A 178 2.46 4.77 -1.33
C LEU A 178 2.34 4.73 0.19
N VAL A 179 1.25 4.20 0.70
CA VAL A 179 0.99 4.03 2.15
C VAL A 179 2.09 3.23 2.88
N GLN A 180 2.85 2.39 2.15
CA GLN A 180 4.00 1.69 2.73
C GLN A 180 5.12 2.68 3.08
N ILE A 181 5.39 3.64 2.19
CA ILE A 181 6.41 4.64 2.44
C ILE A 181 5.99 5.56 3.59
N GLU A 182 4.71 5.96 3.61
CA GLU A 182 4.16 6.76 4.72
C GLU A 182 4.33 6.03 6.07
N ALA A 183 4.04 4.73 6.12
CA ALA A 183 4.26 3.89 7.30
C ALA A 183 5.76 3.77 7.66
N MET A 184 6.62 3.50 6.68
CA MET A 184 8.06 3.36 6.88
C MET A 184 8.71 4.64 7.39
N LEU A 185 8.26 5.82 6.94
CA LEU A 185 8.70 7.12 7.45
C LEU A 185 8.38 7.30 8.94
N ASN A 186 7.37 6.58 9.44
CA ASN A 186 7.01 6.52 10.86
C ASN A 186 7.62 5.32 11.61
N GLY A 187 8.58 4.63 11.00
CA GLY A 187 9.25 3.47 11.61
C GLY A 187 8.42 2.18 11.62
N VAL A 188 7.29 2.13 10.88
CA VAL A 188 6.37 1.00 10.85
C VAL A 188 6.74 0.06 9.70
N PRO A 189 7.07 -1.21 10.00
CA PRO A 189 7.33 -2.21 8.98
C PRO A 189 6.05 -2.59 8.22
N CYS A 190 6.20 -3.09 6.98
CA CYS A 190 5.09 -3.40 6.11
C CYS A 190 5.04 -4.87 5.68
N VAL A 191 3.83 -5.37 5.46
CA VAL A 191 3.60 -6.70 4.86
C VAL A 191 2.73 -6.54 3.61
N PRO A 192 3.35 -6.27 2.44
CA PRO A 192 2.66 -6.21 1.16
C PRO A 192 2.52 -7.60 0.53
N SER A 193 1.60 -7.72 -0.44
CA SER A 193 1.56 -8.85 -1.35
C SER A 193 2.71 -8.84 -2.36
N ALA A 194 3.04 -10.02 -2.92
CA ALA A 194 4.12 -10.22 -3.90
C ALA A 194 3.83 -9.65 -5.30
N LEU A 195 2.89 -8.71 -5.42
CA LEU A 195 2.62 -8.04 -6.69
C LEU A 195 3.83 -7.22 -7.16
N PRO A 196 4.14 -7.25 -8.46
CA PRO A 196 5.15 -6.37 -9.04
C PRO A 196 4.88 -4.89 -8.70
N GLY A 197 5.93 -4.18 -8.32
CA GLY A 197 5.84 -2.82 -7.83
C GLY A 197 5.43 -2.73 -6.34
N VAL A 198 4.37 -3.40 -5.92
CA VAL A 198 3.87 -3.37 -4.52
C VAL A 198 4.88 -3.96 -3.53
N ARG A 199 5.60 -4.99 -3.92
CA ARG A 199 6.68 -5.61 -3.13
C ARG A 199 7.93 -4.75 -3.01
N GLN A 200 8.09 -3.73 -3.87
CA GLN A 200 9.34 -2.98 -3.99
C GLN A 200 9.71 -2.15 -2.75
N PRO A 201 8.81 -1.41 -2.08
CA PRO A 201 9.17 -0.69 -0.87
C PRO A 201 9.83 -1.57 0.19
N VAL A 202 9.24 -2.74 0.48
CA VAL A 202 9.81 -3.69 1.46
C VAL A 202 11.12 -4.29 0.96
N THR A 203 11.21 -4.65 -0.31
CA THR A 203 12.44 -5.24 -0.90
C THR A 203 13.60 -4.24 -0.91
N MET A 204 13.32 -2.97 -1.20
CA MET A 204 14.35 -1.91 -1.27
C MET A 204 14.86 -1.48 0.11
N HIS A 205 13.97 -1.46 1.11
CA HIS A 205 14.29 -0.86 2.41
C HIS A 205 14.45 -1.87 3.55
N GLY A 206 14.14 -3.16 3.31
CA GLY A 206 14.24 -4.21 4.34
C GLY A 206 13.24 -4.06 5.48
N MET A 207 12.26 -3.15 5.37
CA MET A 207 11.28 -2.88 6.41
C MET A 207 10.03 -3.75 6.26
N GLY A 208 10.18 -5.05 6.43
CA GLY A 208 9.03 -5.96 6.44
C GLY A 208 9.27 -7.26 5.67
N ARG A 209 8.17 -8.00 5.43
CA ARG A 209 8.16 -9.27 4.70
C ARG A 209 7.08 -9.27 3.62
N VAL A 210 7.43 -9.71 2.42
CA VAL A 210 6.49 -9.86 1.30
C VAL A 210 5.69 -11.16 1.47
N ALA A 211 4.35 -11.07 1.36
CA ALA A 211 3.44 -12.21 1.45
C ALA A 211 2.95 -12.64 0.06
N LYS A 212 2.60 -13.92 -0.10
CA LYS A 212 2.03 -14.46 -1.35
C LYS A 212 0.66 -13.82 -1.62
N ILE A 213 0.41 -13.50 -2.89
CA ILE A 213 -0.85 -12.87 -3.34
C ILE A 213 -2.04 -13.77 -2.96
N GLY A 214 -3.04 -13.19 -2.29
CA GLY A 214 -4.29 -13.87 -1.94
C GLY A 214 -4.15 -15.03 -0.94
N ASN A 215 -3.00 -15.19 -0.29
CA ASN A 215 -2.77 -16.29 0.65
C ASN A 215 -2.81 -15.79 2.10
N ALA A 216 -3.95 -16.00 2.76
CA ALA A 216 -4.17 -15.54 4.13
C ALA A 216 -3.22 -16.20 5.16
N ALA A 217 -2.85 -17.47 4.95
CA ALA A 217 -1.91 -18.17 5.84
C ALA A 217 -0.50 -17.56 5.75
N ASP A 218 -0.01 -17.31 4.54
CA ASP A 218 1.29 -16.67 4.33
C ASP A 218 1.29 -15.19 4.79
N LEU A 219 0.15 -14.48 4.64
CA LEU A 219 -0.02 -13.14 5.18
C LEU A 219 0.06 -13.15 6.71
N ALA A 220 -0.65 -14.06 7.37
CA ALA A 220 -0.58 -14.22 8.82
C ALA A 220 0.84 -14.55 9.29
N GLU A 221 1.51 -15.49 8.62
CA GLU A 221 2.90 -15.86 8.94
C GLU A 221 3.84 -14.66 8.79
N ALA A 222 3.70 -13.87 7.70
CA ALA A 222 4.50 -12.68 7.47
C ALA A 222 4.29 -11.61 8.54
N ILE A 223 3.04 -11.35 8.92
CA ILE A 223 2.71 -10.41 10.00
C ILE A 223 3.31 -10.92 11.33
N LEU A 224 3.15 -12.19 11.63
CA LEU A 224 3.69 -12.79 12.87
C LEU A 224 5.23 -12.76 12.90
N GLU A 225 5.92 -12.95 11.78
CA GLU A 225 7.37 -12.82 11.69
C GLU A 225 7.83 -11.40 12.03
N VAL A 226 7.18 -10.39 11.43
CA VAL A 226 7.47 -8.98 11.69
C VAL A 226 7.24 -8.62 13.16
N LEU A 227 6.13 -9.07 13.73
CA LEU A 227 5.78 -8.77 15.12
C LEU A 227 6.68 -9.49 16.15
N ASN A 228 7.23 -10.65 15.80
CA ASN A 228 8.11 -11.42 16.70
C ASN A 228 9.53 -10.86 16.77
N ASP A 229 10.01 -10.27 15.69
CA ASP A 229 11.37 -9.70 15.62
C ASP A 229 11.37 -8.35 14.91
N PRO A 230 10.79 -7.30 15.52
CA PRO A 230 10.71 -5.99 14.91
C PRO A 230 12.08 -5.34 14.67
N GLN A 231 13.13 -5.78 15.38
CA GLN A 231 14.49 -5.26 15.18
C GLN A 231 15.08 -5.68 13.83
N LYS A 232 14.74 -6.87 13.37
CA LYS A 232 15.13 -7.38 12.03
C LYS A 232 14.62 -6.50 10.89
N PHE A 233 13.49 -5.83 11.10
CA PHE A 233 12.79 -5.05 10.07
C PHE A 233 12.92 -3.52 10.27
N LYS A 234 13.92 -3.08 11.00
CA LYS A 234 14.28 -1.66 11.08
C LYS A 234 14.97 -1.22 9.81
N GLY A 235 14.44 -0.16 9.17
CA GLY A 235 15.07 0.49 8.02
C GLY A 235 15.81 1.78 8.38
N ASP A 236 16.51 2.31 7.40
CA ASP A 236 17.11 3.65 7.49
C ASP A 236 16.07 4.71 7.07
N ILE A 237 15.32 5.22 8.05
CA ILE A 237 14.26 6.22 7.83
C ILE A 237 14.84 7.49 7.16
N THR A 238 16.07 7.88 7.48
CA THR A 238 16.70 9.05 6.88
C THR A 238 16.95 8.84 5.39
N ALA A 239 17.45 7.68 5.01
CA ALA A 239 17.65 7.33 3.60
C ALA A 239 16.31 7.22 2.86
N ILE A 240 15.27 6.63 3.49
CA ILE A 240 13.92 6.55 2.94
C ILE A 240 13.38 7.97 2.71
N LYS A 241 13.39 8.82 3.72
CA LYS A 241 12.92 10.21 3.62
C LYS A 241 13.58 10.93 2.44
N LYS A 242 14.90 10.81 2.29
CA LYS A 242 15.64 11.43 1.20
C LYS A 242 15.25 10.89 -0.17
N SER A 243 14.95 9.60 -0.29
CA SER A 243 14.62 8.95 -1.58
C SER A 243 13.24 9.35 -2.11
N TYR A 244 12.32 9.70 -1.22
CA TYR A 244 10.93 10.05 -1.55
C TYR A 244 10.61 11.53 -1.35
N ASP A 245 11.60 12.32 -0.92
CA ASP A 245 11.48 13.76 -0.77
C ASP A 245 11.09 14.43 -2.09
N PRO A 246 10.05 15.29 -2.13
CA PRO A 246 9.57 15.92 -3.34
C PRO A 246 10.64 16.64 -4.16
N ASP A 247 11.56 17.37 -3.49
CA ASP A 247 12.64 18.09 -4.17
C ASP A 247 13.66 17.11 -4.78
N SER A 248 13.99 16.04 -4.06
CA SER A 248 14.87 14.98 -4.56
C SER A 248 14.28 14.29 -5.80
N VAL A 249 12.99 13.99 -5.77
CA VAL A 249 12.27 13.39 -6.91
C VAL A 249 12.18 14.37 -8.08
N ALA A 250 11.88 15.65 -7.82
CA ALA A 250 11.86 16.69 -8.85
C ALA A 250 13.20 16.80 -9.59
N GLN A 251 14.33 16.73 -8.87
CA GLN A 251 15.67 16.72 -9.47
C GLN A 251 15.90 15.53 -10.43
N GLU A 252 15.35 14.36 -10.14
CA GLU A 252 15.43 13.20 -11.06
C GLU A 252 14.65 13.47 -12.36
N TYR A 253 13.47 14.11 -12.26
CA TYR A 253 12.72 14.56 -13.46
C TYR A 253 13.49 15.63 -14.23
N GLU A 254 14.11 16.62 -13.59
CA GLU A 254 14.93 17.64 -14.25
C GLU A 254 16.11 17.03 -14.99
N LYS A 255 16.83 16.07 -14.38
CA LYS A 255 17.91 15.31 -15.05
C LYS A 255 17.39 14.55 -16.28
N LEU A 256 16.22 13.93 -16.16
CA LEU A 256 15.58 13.24 -17.28
C LEU A 256 15.27 14.23 -18.42
N PHE A 257 14.64 15.36 -18.12
CA PHE A 257 14.31 16.39 -19.13
C PHE A 257 15.54 16.95 -19.81
N ALA A 258 16.58 17.29 -19.04
CA ALA A 258 17.87 17.77 -19.60
C ALA A 258 18.51 16.74 -20.54
N ARG A 259 18.43 15.44 -20.22
CA ARG A 259 18.92 14.36 -21.09
C ARG A 259 18.11 14.25 -22.39
N LEU A 260 16.80 14.35 -22.31
CA LEU A 260 15.92 14.26 -23.47
C LEU A 260 16.09 15.45 -24.44
N MET A 261 16.24 16.65 -23.90
CA MET A 261 16.50 17.87 -24.71
C MET A 261 17.83 17.80 -25.47
N LYS A 262 18.86 17.13 -24.92
CA LYS A 262 20.14 16.92 -25.61
C LYS A 262 20.06 15.90 -26.75
N LYS A 263 19.16 14.92 -26.66
CA LYS A 263 18.97 13.89 -27.70
C LYS A 263 18.10 14.37 -28.88
N GLY A 264 17.34 15.47 -28.68
CA GLY A 264 16.48 16.05 -29.71
C GLY A 264 17.17 17.11 -30.57
N LYS A 265 18.45 17.39 -30.30
CA LYS A 265 19.35 18.19 -31.14
C LYS A 265 20.29 17.26 -31.89
#